data_e91cd23b4d75976a8419406b0c65fd12
#
_entry.id   e91cd23b4d75976a8419406b0c65fd12
#
_cell.length_a   1.000
_cell.length_b   1.000
_cell.length_c   1.000
_cell.angle_alpha   90.00
_cell.angle_beta   90.00
_cell.angle_gamma   90.00
#
_symmetry.space_group_name_H-M   'P 1'
#
loop_
_entity.id
_entity.type
_entity.pdbx_description
1 polymer ?
#
loop_
_entity_poly.entity_id
_entity_poly.type
_entity_poly.pdbx_seq_one_letter_code
_entity_poly.pdbx_strand_id
1 'polypeptide(L)'
;YAEVIGFGTSSDAHHMTAPPEDGRGAVLSMTNAINDAEIDPSEIDYINAHGTSTPLGDIAETTALKKVFGDYVPQISSTKSMAGHTLGAAGAIESIFCIQAINHGIIPPTINLDKPDPLCDLNYTPLVSVEKDVRVAMNNSFGFGGTNSTLVFKQI
;
A
#
# COMPACT_ATOMS: atom_id res chain seq x y z
N TYR A 1 10.20 -17.79 2.37
CA TYR A 1 9.50 -17.07 1.32
C TYR A 1 9.87 -15.58 1.33
N ALA A 2 9.80 -14.92 2.46
CA ALA A 2 10.22 -13.55 2.70
C ALA A 2 10.33 -13.31 4.21
N GLU A 3 11.07 -12.29 4.61
CA GLU A 3 11.17 -11.82 5.98
C GLU A 3 10.21 -10.65 6.21
N VAL A 4 9.54 -10.59 7.37
CA VAL A 4 8.80 -9.41 7.82
C VAL A 4 9.81 -8.54 8.57
N ILE A 5 10.23 -7.44 7.98
CA ILE A 5 11.29 -6.58 8.54
C ILE A 5 10.74 -5.32 9.21
N GLY A 6 9.48 -4.95 8.96
CA GLY A 6 8.91 -3.75 9.54
C GLY A 6 7.41 -3.82 9.76
N PHE A 7 6.97 -3.19 10.84
CA PHE A 7 5.58 -3.05 11.23
C PHE A 7 5.30 -1.64 11.75
N GLY A 8 4.25 -1.02 11.24
CA GLY A 8 3.84 0.30 11.67
C GLY A 8 2.33 0.37 11.89
N THR A 9 1.93 1.06 12.95
CA THR A 9 0.52 1.34 13.25
C THR A 9 0.31 2.80 13.56
N SER A 10 -0.92 3.26 13.36
CA SER A 10 -1.38 4.58 13.77
C SER A 10 -2.88 4.59 13.99
N SER A 11 -3.39 5.69 14.54
CA SER A 11 -4.82 5.98 14.60
C SER A 11 -5.08 7.39 14.08
N ASP A 12 -6.10 7.54 13.23
CA ASP A 12 -6.49 8.84 12.67
C ASP A 12 -7.06 9.80 13.70
N ALA A 13 -7.78 9.27 14.70
CA ALA A 13 -8.55 10.05 15.68
C ALA A 13 -9.39 11.16 15.01
N HIS A 14 -10.06 10.82 13.89
CA HIS A 14 -10.74 11.78 13.01
C HIS A 14 -12.24 11.49 12.89
N HIS A 15 -12.61 10.39 12.23
CA HIS A 15 -14.00 10.03 11.95
C HIS A 15 -14.17 8.50 11.95
N MET A 16 -15.39 8.00 12.17
CA MET A 16 -15.64 6.56 12.25
C MET A 16 -15.32 5.79 10.96
N THR A 17 -15.51 6.41 9.79
CA THR A 17 -15.36 5.72 8.50
C THR A 17 -14.58 6.49 7.44
N ALA A 18 -14.37 7.80 7.64
CA ALA A 18 -13.65 8.64 6.68
C ALA A 18 -12.22 8.88 7.16
N PRO A 19 -11.21 8.68 6.31
CA PRO A 19 -9.85 9.09 6.62
C PRO A 19 -9.73 10.62 6.61
N PRO A 20 -8.76 11.21 7.31
CA PRO A 20 -8.44 12.62 7.16
C PRO A 20 -7.93 12.90 5.74
N GLU A 21 -8.36 14.02 5.14
CA GLU A 21 -8.01 14.40 3.77
C GLU A 21 -6.49 14.49 3.52
N ASP A 22 -5.74 14.84 4.55
CA ASP A 22 -4.28 14.93 4.50
C ASP A 22 -3.55 13.59 4.60
N GLY A 23 -4.27 12.49 4.83
CA GLY A 23 -3.73 11.13 4.93
C GLY A 23 -2.76 10.92 6.10
N ARG A 24 -2.80 11.79 7.14
CA ARG A 24 -1.79 11.79 8.22
C ARG A 24 -1.62 10.46 8.94
N GLY A 25 -2.71 9.71 9.14
CA GLY A 25 -2.65 8.40 9.78
C GLY A 25 -1.92 7.38 8.91
N ALA A 26 -2.22 7.35 7.61
CA ALA A 26 -1.52 6.51 6.65
C ALA A 26 -0.02 6.88 6.55
N VAL A 27 0.30 8.19 6.51
CA VAL A 27 1.70 8.67 6.57
C VAL A 27 2.40 8.12 7.80
N LEU A 28 1.78 8.26 8.98
CA LEU A 28 2.39 7.82 10.24
C LEU A 28 2.58 6.30 10.27
N SER A 29 1.59 5.52 9.81
CA SER A 29 1.69 4.06 9.76
C SER A 29 2.83 3.61 8.84
N MET A 30 2.91 4.15 7.62
CA MET A 30 4.00 3.84 6.68
C MET A 30 5.36 4.27 7.22
N THR A 31 5.48 5.48 7.76
CA THR A 31 6.73 5.98 8.34
C THR A 31 7.20 5.12 9.50
N ASN A 32 6.29 4.71 10.39
CA ASN A 32 6.62 3.82 11.51
C ASN A 32 7.14 2.46 11.01
N ALA A 33 6.50 1.88 9.96
CA ALA A 33 6.94 0.61 9.38
C ALA A 33 8.34 0.71 8.72
N ILE A 34 8.61 1.81 8.02
CA ILE A 34 9.91 2.08 7.40
C ILE A 34 11.00 2.24 8.48
N ASN A 35 10.70 2.99 9.54
CA ASN A 35 11.62 3.18 10.67
C ASN A 35 11.89 1.87 11.42
N ASP A 36 10.85 1.04 11.64
CA ASP A 36 10.99 -0.26 12.30
C ASP A 36 11.82 -1.25 11.45
N ALA A 37 11.69 -1.14 10.12
CA ALA A 37 12.49 -1.91 9.16
C ALA A 37 13.95 -1.43 9.05
N GLU A 38 14.29 -0.26 9.58
CA GLU A 38 15.61 0.38 9.47
C GLU A 38 16.10 0.54 8.01
N ILE A 39 15.19 0.89 7.08
CA ILE A 39 15.49 1.09 5.66
C ILE A 39 15.21 2.52 5.21
N ASP A 40 15.78 2.90 4.05
CA ASP A 40 15.40 4.12 3.35
C ASP A 40 14.11 3.89 2.55
N PRO A 41 13.17 4.86 2.46
CA PRO A 41 11.97 4.73 1.65
C PRO A 41 12.25 4.32 0.19
N SER A 42 13.39 4.72 -0.37
CA SER A 42 13.80 4.36 -1.74
C SER A 42 14.16 2.89 -1.93
N GLU A 43 14.29 2.11 -0.86
CA GLU A 43 14.51 0.67 -0.94
C GLU A 43 13.22 -0.12 -1.21
N ILE A 44 12.04 0.51 -1.06
CA ILE A 44 10.76 -0.15 -1.30
C ILE A 44 10.48 -0.19 -2.80
N ASP A 45 10.36 -1.38 -3.36
CA ASP A 45 10.13 -1.61 -4.79
C ASP A 45 8.65 -1.63 -5.15
N TYR A 46 7.80 -2.15 -4.25
CA TYR A 46 6.39 -2.39 -4.47
C TYR A 46 5.54 -2.05 -3.25
N ILE A 47 4.38 -1.47 -3.50
CA ILE A 47 3.34 -1.22 -2.48
C ILE A 47 2.03 -1.89 -2.91
N ASN A 48 1.52 -2.80 -2.08
CA ASN A 48 0.13 -3.23 -2.15
C ASN A 48 -0.70 -2.23 -1.35
N ALA A 49 -1.40 -1.37 -2.06
CA ALA A 49 -2.19 -0.31 -1.47
C ALA A 49 -3.46 -0.84 -0.78
N HIS A 50 -3.93 -0.14 0.23
CA HIS A 50 -5.26 -0.39 0.77
C HIS A 50 -6.32 -0.25 -0.32
N GLY A 51 -6.30 0.81 -1.12
CA GLY A 51 -6.95 0.98 -2.41
C GLY A 51 -8.32 0.33 -2.56
N THR A 52 -9.32 0.82 -1.80
CA THR A 52 -10.68 0.23 -1.73
C THR A 52 -11.62 0.75 -2.81
N SER A 53 -11.14 1.62 -3.70
CA SER A 53 -11.95 2.31 -4.72
C SER A 53 -13.05 3.20 -4.12
N THR A 54 -12.73 3.84 -2.99
CA THR A 54 -13.58 4.88 -2.40
C THR A 54 -12.99 6.25 -2.66
N PRO A 55 -13.80 7.26 -3.05
CA PRO A 55 -13.28 8.58 -3.44
C PRO A 55 -12.36 9.21 -2.38
N LEU A 56 -12.77 9.21 -1.11
CA LEU A 56 -11.97 9.80 -0.02
C LEU A 56 -10.76 8.95 0.33
N GLY A 57 -10.91 7.61 0.34
CA GLY A 57 -9.86 6.68 0.74
C GLY A 57 -8.68 6.71 -0.21
N ASP A 58 -8.93 6.57 -1.49
CA ASP A 58 -7.89 6.48 -2.52
C ASP A 58 -7.13 7.81 -2.66
N ILE A 59 -7.84 8.96 -2.57
CA ILE A 59 -7.21 10.29 -2.59
C ILE A 59 -6.34 10.52 -1.35
N ALA A 60 -6.82 10.15 -0.16
CA ALA A 60 -6.05 10.27 1.07
C ALA A 60 -4.80 9.38 1.06
N GLU A 61 -4.92 8.13 0.56
CA GLU A 61 -3.77 7.23 0.41
C GLU A 61 -2.77 7.76 -0.63
N THR A 62 -3.23 8.27 -1.77
CA THR A 62 -2.38 8.94 -2.76
C THR A 62 -1.60 10.10 -2.16
N THR A 63 -2.29 10.94 -1.37
CA THR A 63 -1.66 12.07 -0.67
C THR A 63 -0.61 11.59 0.33
N ALA A 64 -0.89 10.52 1.06
CA ALA A 64 0.03 9.94 2.02
C ALA A 64 1.28 9.35 1.33
N LEU A 65 1.10 8.61 0.24
CA LEU A 65 2.20 8.04 -0.56
C LEU A 65 3.14 9.13 -1.06
N LYS A 66 2.61 10.22 -1.62
CA LYS A 66 3.42 11.37 -2.05
C LYS A 66 4.22 12.01 -0.92
N LYS A 67 3.64 12.11 0.28
CA LYS A 67 4.33 12.67 1.45
C LYS A 67 5.45 11.78 1.97
N VAL A 68 5.26 10.46 1.94
CA VAL A 68 6.26 9.50 2.45
C VAL A 68 7.40 9.30 1.47
N PHE A 69 7.10 9.21 0.17
CA PHE A 69 8.08 8.82 -0.86
C PHE A 69 8.63 10.00 -1.68
N GLY A 70 8.01 11.19 -1.59
CA GLY A 70 8.49 12.37 -2.32
C GLY A 70 8.57 12.13 -3.83
N ASP A 71 9.76 12.36 -4.39
CA ASP A 71 10.02 12.19 -5.83
C ASP A 71 10.21 10.71 -6.24
N TYR A 72 10.51 9.84 -5.28
CA TYR A 72 10.62 8.40 -5.52
C TYR A 72 9.34 7.70 -5.04
N VAL A 73 8.47 7.37 -5.95
CA VAL A 73 7.28 6.57 -5.63
C VAL A 73 7.47 5.15 -6.16
N PRO A 74 7.42 4.12 -5.29
CA PRO A 74 7.50 2.72 -5.71
C PRO A 74 6.39 2.35 -6.70
N GLN A 75 6.50 1.18 -7.33
CA GLN A 75 5.37 0.62 -8.09
C GLN A 75 4.22 0.29 -7.14
N ILE A 76 3.01 0.66 -7.49
CA ILE A 76 1.82 0.48 -6.64
C ILE A 76 0.79 -0.39 -7.36
N SER A 77 0.07 -1.23 -6.64
CA SER A 77 -1.21 -1.77 -7.11
C SER A 77 -2.17 -2.04 -5.97
N SER A 78 -3.47 -2.13 -6.26
CA SER A 78 -4.46 -2.64 -5.32
C SER A 78 -4.96 -4.00 -5.80
N THR A 79 -4.56 -5.06 -5.10
CA THR A 79 -5.03 -6.42 -5.38
C THR A 79 -6.48 -6.67 -4.99
N LYS A 80 -7.11 -5.72 -4.26
CA LYS A 80 -8.57 -5.72 -4.04
C LYS A 80 -9.36 -5.62 -5.34
N SER A 81 -8.77 -5.07 -6.40
CA SER A 81 -9.39 -5.05 -7.72
C SER A 81 -9.69 -6.46 -8.27
N MET A 82 -8.92 -7.47 -7.84
CA MET A 82 -9.08 -8.89 -8.23
C MET A 82 -9.77 -9.72 -7.14
N ALA A 83 -9.34 -9.59 -5.89
CA ALA A 83 -9.78 -10.42 -4.78
C ALA A 83 -11.06 -9.90 -4.08
N GLY A 84 -11.43 -8.64 -4.33
CA GLY A 84 -12.44 -7.93 -3.54
C GLY A 84 -11.90 -7.50 -2.18
N HIS A 85 -12.70 -6.73 -1.44
CA HIS A 85 -12.37 -6.33 -0.08
C HIS A 85 -12.83 -7.40 0.92
N THR A 86 -11.91 -8.26 1.34
CA THR A 86 -12.19 -9.39 2.23
C THR A 86 -12.17 -9.02 3.72
N LEU A 87 -12.31 -7.74 4.04
CA LEU A 87 -12.39 -7.19 5.41
C LEU A 87 -11.23 -7.64 6.30
N GLY A 88 -11.50 -8.39 7.37
CA GLY A 88 -10.47 -8.85 8.30
C GLY A 88 -9.43 -9.80 7.71
N ALA A 89 -9.71 -10.43 6.56
CA ALA A 89 -8.76 -11.29 5.87
C ALA A 89 -7.91 -10.52 4.84
N ALA A 90 -8.27 -9.27 4.50
CA ALA A 90 -7.63 -8.49 3.42
C ALA A 90 -6.12 -8.38 3.62
N GLY A 91 -5.68 -7.90 4.78
CA GLY A 91 -4.25 -7.71 5.06
C GLY A 91 -3.43 -8.99 4.95
N ALA A 92 -3.98 -10.14 5.35
CA ALA A 92 -3.29 -11.43 5.23
C ALA A 92 -3.16 -11.87 3.76
N ILE A 93 -4.24 -11.74 2.98
CA ILE A 93 -4.24 -12.07 1.54
C ILE A 93 -3.27 -11.16 0.78
N GLU A 94 -3.29 -9.87 1.07
CA GLU A 94 -2.42 -8.86 0.45
C GLU A 94 -0.95 -9.05 0.82
N SER A 95 -0.67 -9.49 2.05
CA SER A 95 0.68 -9.90 2.46
C SER A 95 1.19 -11.07 1.63
N ILE A 96 0.33 -12.05 1.32
CA ILE A 96 0.69 -13.17 0.43
C ILE A 96 1.00 -12.64 -0.99
N PHE A 97 0.22 -11.69 -1.52
CA PHE A 97 0.53 -11.06 -2.82
C PHE A 97 1.88 -10.34 -2.80
N CYS A 98 2.23 -9.62 -1.73
CA CYS A 98 3.55 -9.00 -1.58
C CYS A 98 4.67 -10.05 -1.61
N ILE A 99 4.52 -11.14 -0.85
CA ILE A 99 5.48 -12.25 -0.82
C ILE A 99 5.60 -12.92 -2.20
N GLN A 100 4.49 -13.10 -2.91
CA GLN A 100 4.51 -13.65 -4.26
C GLN A 100 5.18 -12.70 -5.26
N ALA A 101 4.97 -11.39 -5.14
CA ALA A 101 5.66 -10.41 -5.97
C ALA A 101 7.18 -10.46 -5.77
N ILE A 102 7.64 -10.60 -4.54
CA ILE A 102 9.07 -10.80 -4.20
C ILE A 102 9.61 -12.09 -4.83
N ASN A 103 8.89 -13.21 -4.69
CA ASN A 103 9.41 -14.51 -5.14
C ASN A 103 9.39 -14.69 -6.66
N HIS A 104 8.49 -14.02 -7.36
CA HIS A 104 8.29 -14.20 -8.81
C HIS A 104 8.76 -13.02 -9.66
N GLY A 105 9.09 -11.88 -9.05
CA GLY A 105 9.43 -10.68 -9.80
C GLY A 105 8.27 -10.15 -10.66
N ILE A 106 7.03 -10.34 -10.19
CA ILE A 106 5.82 -9.93 -10.90
C ILE A 106 4.93 -9.11 -9.95
N ILE A 107 4.71 -7.85 -10.29
CA ILE A 107 3.77 -6.99 -9.59
C ILE A 107 2.38 -7.19 -10.17
N PRO A 108 1.39 -7.60 -9.35
CA PRO A 108 0.02 -7.79 -9.82
C PRO A 108 -0.61 -6.46 -10.22
N PRO A 109 -1.52 -6.43 -11.21
CA PRO A 109 -2.15 -5.21 -11.66
C PRO A 109 -3.28 -4.75 -10.75
N THR A 110 -3.64 -3.48 -10.87
CA THR A 110 -4.96 -2.97 -10.50
C THR A 110 -5.88 -3.17 -11.72
N ILE A 111 -6.62 -4.28 -11.77
CA ILE A 111 -7.59 -4.50 -12.85
C ILE A 111 -8.80 -3.56 -12.69
N ASN A 112 -9.56 -3.36 -13.76
CA ASN A 112 -10.72 -2.47 -13.82
C ASN A 112 -10.39 -0.97 -13.61
N LEU A 113 -9.12 -0.59 -13.66
CA LEU A 113 -8.68 0.81 -13.58
C LEU A 113 -8.58 1.41 -15.01
N ASP A 114 -9.74 1.62 -15.64
CA ASP A 114 -9.84 2.18 -16.99
C ASP A 114 -9.75 3.72 -17.00
N LYS A 115 -10.22 4.35 -15.93
CA LYS A 115 -10.25 5.82 -15.77
C LYS A 115 -9.83 6.18 -14.36
N PRO A 116 -8.54 6.44 -14.11
CA PRO A 116 -8.09 6.90 -12.81
C PRO A 116 -8.68 8.28 -12.48
N ASP A 117 -8.95 8.52 -11.19
CA ASP A 117 -9.31 9.84 -10.72
C ASP A 117 -8.13 10.80 -10.92
N PRO A 118 -8.35 12.04 -11.42
CA PRO A 118 -7.28 13.02 -11.61
C PRO A 118 -6.47 13.35 -10.34
N LEU A 119 -7.04 13.15 -9.15
CA LEU A 119 -6.36 13.34 -7.87
C LEU A 119 -5.55 12.11 -7.44
N CYS A 120 -5.79 10.95 -8.08
CA CYS A 120 -5.02 9.73 -7.94
C CYS A 120 -4.06 9.60 -9.13
N ASP A 121 -3.04 10.44 -9.17
CA ASP A 121 -2.16 10.67 -10.32
C ASP A 121 -0.82 9.90 -10.27
N LEU A 122 -0.73 8.87 -9.42
CA LEU A 122 0.40 7.95 -9.38
C LEU A 122 0.23 6.77 -10.35
N ASN A 123 1.28 5.99 -10.55
CA ASN A 123 1.19 4.76 -11.35
C ASN A 123 0.72 3.60 -10.48
N TYR A 124 -0.55 3.24 -10.60
CA TYR A 124 -1.18 2.13 -9.87
C TYR A 124 -1.16 0.80 -10.63
N THR A 125 -0.24 0.58 -11.54
CA THR A 125 -0.12 -0.64 -12.37
C THR A 125 -1.47 -1.00 -13.02
N PRO A 126 -2.05 -0.14 -13.87
CA PRO A 126 -3.39 -0.37 -14.38
C PRO A 126 -3.42 -1.56 -15.34
N LEU A 127 -4.45 -2.40 -15.21
CA LEU A 127 -4.88 -3.47 -16.13
C LEU A 127 -3.91 -4.63 -16.33
N VAL A 128 -2.60 -4.40 -16.43
CA VAL A 128 -1.60 -5.42 -16.77
C VAL A 128 -0.51 -5.48 -15.71
N SER A 129 -0.08 -6.70 -15.37
CA SER A 129 1.04 -6.93 -14.45
C SER A 129 2.36 -6.38 -15.00
N VAL A 130 3.28 -6.07 -14.12
CA VAL A 130 4.62 -5.58 -14.47
C VAL A 130 5.66 -6.57 -13.96
N GLU A 131 6.58 -6.97 -14.82
CA GLU A 131 7.79 -7.69 -14.43
C GLU A 131 8.79 -6.69 -13.82
N LYS A 132 9.20 -6.94 -12.59
CA LYS A 132 10.16 -6.11 -11.87
C LYS A 132 10.83 -6.94 -10.77
N ASP A 133 12.14 -6.79 -10.62
CA ASP A 133 12.85 -7.31 -9.45
C ASP A 133 12.32 -6.58 -8.19
N VAL A 134 11.65 -7.32 -7.32
CA VAL A 134 11.06 -6.81 -6.08
C VAL A 134 11.83 -7.42 -4.91
N ARG A 135 12.62 -6.61 -4.24
CA ARG A 135 13.36 -7.03 -3.04
C ARG A 135 12.65 -6.66 -1.77
N VAL A 136 11.99 -5.51 -1.77
CA VAL A 136 11.24 -4.99 -0.62
C VAL A 136 9.82 -4.63 -1.07
N ALA A 137 8.82 -5.16 -0.38
CA ALA A 137 7.43 -4.87 -0.62
C ALA A 137 6.74 -4.37 0.66
N MET A 138 5.84 -3.39 0.51
CA MET A 138 5.02 -2.83 1.57
C MET A 138 3.56 -3.21 1.37
N ASN A 139 2.85 -3.53 2.46
CA ASN A 139 1.42 -3.77 2.46
C ASN A 139 0.69 -2.79 3.38
N ASN A 140 -0.26 -2.04 2.84
CA ASN A 140 -1.06 -1.06 3.58
C ASN A 140 -2.46 -1.57 3.89
N SER A 141 -2.92 -1.38 5.12
CA SER A 141 -4.26 -1.70 5.58
C SER A 141 -4.81 -0.56 6.44
N PHE A 142 -5.82 0.16 5.93
CA PHE A 142 -6.43 1.30 6.61
C PHE A 142 -7.91 0.98 6.88
N GLY A 143 -8.27 0.89 8.15
CA GLY A 143 -9.58 0.41 8.58
C GLY A 143 -10.51 1.50 9.11
N PHE A 144 -11.79 1.18 9.16
CA PHE A 144 -12.77 2.00 9.86
C PHE A 144 -12.40 2.18 11.34
N GLY A 145 -12.80 3.30 11.91
CA GLY A 145 -12.33 3.73 13.23
C GLY A 145 -10.97 4.43 13.18
N GLY A 146 -10.39 4.58 11.99
CA GLY A 146 -9.10 5.23 11.80
C GLY A 146 -7.92 4.36 12.22
N THR A 147 -8.08 3.05 12.24
CA THR A 147 -6.98 2.12 12.53
C THR A 147 -6.17 1.87 11.27
N ASN A 148 -4.89 2.22 11.30
CA ASN A 148 -3.97 2.03 10.17
C ASN A 148 -2.85 1.07 10.56
N SER A 149 -2.46 0.21 9.63
CA SER A 149 -1.37 -0.75 9.76
C SER A 149 -0.62 -0.89 8.46
N THR A 150 0.70 -0.99 8.55
CA THR A 150 1.61 -1.21 7.42
C THR A 150 2.61 -2.29 7.78
N LEU A 151 2.85 -3.22 6.86
CA LEU A 151 3.88 -4.25 6.96
C LEU A 151 4.93 -4.06 5.86
N VAL A 152 6.18 -4.37 6.16
CA VAL A 152 7.27 -4.39 5.19
C VAL A 152 7.88 -5.79 5.13
N PHE A 153 8.00 -6.31 3.91
CA PHE A 153 8.56 -7.63 3.59
C PHE A 153 9.84 -7.47 2.78
N LYS A 154 10.82 -8.32 3.04
CA LYS A 154 12.09 -8.35 2.31
C LYS A 154 12.41 -9.75 1.82
N GLN A 155 13.04 -9.82 0.66
CA GLN A 155 13.59 -11.04 0.10
C GLN A 155 14.65 -11.63 1.03
N ILE A 156 14.64 -12.97 1.21
CA ILE A 156 15.63 -13.71 1.98
C ILE A 156 16.86 -14.01 1.11
#